data_f447d29f88716731062d7399068fe053
#
_entry.id   f447d29f88716731062d7399068fe053
#
_cell.length_a   1.000
_cell.length_b   1.000
_cell.length_c   1.000
_cell.angle_alpha   90.00
_cell.angle_beta   90.00
_cell.angle_gamma   90.00
#
_symmetry.space_group_name_H-M   'P 1'
#
loop_
_entity.id
_entity.type
_entity.pdbx_description
1 polymer ?
#
loop_
_entity_poly.entity_id
_entity_poly.type
_entity_poly.pdbx_seq_one_letter_code
_entity_poly.pdbx_strand_id
1 'polypeptide(L)'
;FKDFVINLRGVTGMSKEKFYITTAIAYTSKKPHIGNTYEIVLTDAIARFNRFIGKDVFFLTGTDEHGQKIQEIAENEGITPKQHVDKIAGQIKDIADMLNISVSYKA
;
A
#
# COMPACT_ATOMS: atom_id res chain seq x y z
N PHE A 1 -7.57 -23.80 -2.02
CA PHE A 1 -6.81 -22.69 -2.64
C PHE A 1 -5.34 -22.72 -2.24
N LYS A 2 -5.07 -22.78 -0.94
CA LYS A 2 -3.70 -22.87 -0.40
C LYS A 2 -3.01 -24.14 -0.87
N ASP A 3 -3.71 -25.25 -0.89
CA ASP A 3 -3.18 -26.55 -1.32
C ASP A 3 -2.88 -26.56 -2.83
N PHE A 4 -3.71 -25.89 -3.63
CA PHE A 4 -3.46 -25.74 -5.05
C PHE A 4 -2.15 -24.99 -5.34
N VAL A 5 -1.88 -23.92 -4.61
CA VAL A 5 -0.63 -23.15 -4.74
C VAL A 5 0.59 -23.99 -4.32
N ILE A 6 0.46 -24.77 -3.25
CA ILE A 6 1.51 -25.67 -2.77
C ILE A 6 1.80 -26.75 -3.81
N ASN A 7 0.77 -27.32 -4.43
CA ASN A 7 0.92 -28.33 -5.47
C ASN A 7 1.65 -27.80 -6.71
N LEU A 8 1.34 -26.57 -7.13
CA LEU A 8 2.06 -25.92 -8.22
C LEU A 8 3.56 -25.80 -7.91
N ARG A 9 3.92 -25.48 -6.68
CA ARG A 9 5.32 -25.41 -6.27
C ARG A 9 6.00 -26.78 -6.31
N GLY A 10 5.30 -27.80 -5.87
CA GLY A 10 5.80 -29.17 -5.87
C GLY A 10 6.01 -29.70 -7.28
N VAL A 11 5.15 -29.34 -8.23
CA VAL A 11 5.22 -29.78 -9.63
C VAL A 11 6.37 -29.10 -10.38
N THR A 12 6.63 -27.84 -10.14
CA THR A 12 7.68 -27.10 -10.87
C THR A 12 9.09 -27.39 -10.38
N GLY A 13 9.24 -27.75 -9.10
CA GLY A 13 10.57 -28.02 -8.47
C GLY A 13 11.53 -26.83 -8.51
N MET A 14 11.06 -25.64 -8.90
CA MET A 14 11.86 -24.44 -9.05
C MET A 14 11.63 -23.46 -7.90
N SER A 15 12.66 -22.66 -7.59
CA SER A 15 12.52 -21.53 -6.69
C SER A 15 11.45 -20.57 -7.21
N LYS A 16 10.72 -19.93 -6.29
CA LYS A 16 9.73 -18.93 -6.66
C LYS A 16 10.36 -17.77 -7.41
N GLU A 17 9.78 -17.40 -8.53
CA GLU A 17 10.08 -16.16 -9.20
C GLU A 17 9.69 -14.98 -8.29
N LYS A 18 10.57 -14.00 -8.16
CA LYS A 18 10.31 -12.80 -7.36
C LYS A 18 9.56 -11.78 -8.20
N PHE A 19 8.57 -11.16 -7.56
CA PHE A 19 7.78 -10.09 -8.15
C PHE A 19 7.70 -8.93 -7.16
N TYR A 20 8.15 -7.76 -7.59
CA TYR A 20 8.11 -6.53 -6.79
C TYR A 20 7.13 -5.55 -7.40
N ILE A 21 6.24 -5.03 -6.58
CA ILE A 21 5.25 -4.03 -7.00
C ILE A 21 5.10 -2.96 -5.92
N THR A 22 4.95 -1.72 -6.35
CA THR A 22 4.74 -0.58 -5.47
C THR A 22 3.66 0.34 -6.01
N THR A 23 2.96 1.02 -5.13
CA THR A 23 2.12 2.17 -5.48
C THR A 23 2.97 3.43 -5.50
N ALA A 24 2.47 4.50 -6.15
CA ALA A 24 2.92 5.83 -5.80
C ALA A 24 2.62 6.09 -4.32
N ILE A 25 3.53 6.76 -3.62
CA ILE A 25 3.29 7.12 -2.22
C ILE A 25 2.30 8.28 -2.15
N ALA A 26 1.27 8.13 -1.32
CA ALA A 26 0.22 9.12 -1.19
C ALA A 26 0.71 10.37 -0.45
N TYR A 27 0.48 11.54 -1.04
CA TYR A 27 0.84 12.81 -0.41
C TYR A 27 -0.15 13.17 0.70
N THR A 28 0.36 13.44 1.90
CA THR A 28 -0.45 13.65 3.10
C THR A 28 -0.96 15.09 3.28
N SER A 29 -0.97 15.90 2.22
CA SER A 29 -1.49 17.27 2.28
C SER A 29 -3.00 17.33 2.45
N LYS A 30 -3.72 16.34 1.91
CA LYS A 30 -5.19 16.29 1.89
C LYS A 30 -5.69 14.92 2.31
N LYS A 31 -6.96 14.90 2.74
CA LYS A 31 -7.69 13.65 3.00
C LYS A 31 -7.65 12.75 1.75
N PRO A 32 -7.44 11.43 1.91
CA PRO A 32 -7.48 10.49 0.80
C PRO A 32 -8.80 10.55 0.03
N HIS A 33 -8.72 10.38 -1.28
CA HIS A 33 -9.89 10.34 -2.15
C HIS A 33 -9.93 9.04 -2.96
N ILE A 34 -11.00 8.86 -3.75
CA ILE A 34 -11.23 7.62 -4.50
C ILE A 34 -10.11 7.28 -5.48
N GLY A 35 -9.39 8.26 -6.03
CA GLY A 35 -8.25 8.03 -6.91
C GLY A 35 -7.10 7.30 -6.21
N ASN A 36 -6.81 7.68 -4.98
CA ASN A 36 -5.81 6.98 -4.15
C ASN A 36 -6.25 5.55 -3.83
N THR A 37 -7.52 5.37 -3.50
CA THR A 37 -8.13 4.08 -3.21
C THR A 37 -8.09 3.16 -4.43
N TYR A 38 -8.42 3.69 -5.61
CA TYR A 38 -8.37 2.94 -6.87
C TYR A 38 -6.97 2.39 -7.14
N GLU A 39 -5.94 3.21 -7.01
CA GLU A 39 -4.56 2.79 -7.25
C GLU A 39 -4.13 1.66 -6.32
N ILE A 40 -4.41 1.78 -5.03
CA ILE A 40 -3.99 0.77 -4.06
C ILE A 40 -4.75 -0.56 -4.25
N VAL A 41 -6.03 -0.50 -4.59
CA VAL A 41 -6.84 -1.70 -4.87
C VAL A 41 -6.36 -2.39 -6.14
N LEU A 42 -6.06 -1.65 -7.20
CA LEU A 42 -5.52 -2.20 -8.44
C LEU A 42 -4.17 -2.88 -8.20
N THR A 43 -3.27 -2.22 -7.48
CA THR A 43 -1.95 -2.78 -7.15
C THR A 43 -2.08 -4.02 -6.29
N ASP A 44 -2.99 -4.02 -5.32
CA ASP A 44 -3.28 -5.18 -4.48
C ASP A 44 -3.81 -6.37 -5.30
N ALA A 45 -4.69 -6.13 -6.27
CA ALA A 45 -5.19 -7.17 -7.16
C ALA A 45 -4.06 -7.81 -7.97
N ILE A 46 -3.14 -7.01 -8.48
CA ILE A 46 -1.96 -7.51 -9.21
C ILE A 46 -1.05 -8.32 -8.28
N ALA A 47 -0.82 -7.84 -7.05
CA ALA A 47 -0.02 -8.55 -6.06
C ALA A 47 -0.64 -9.91 -5.70
N ARG A 48 -1.95 -9.95 -5.46
CA ARG A 48 -2.67 -11.18 -5.14
C ARG A 48 -2.67 -12.17 -6.29
N PHE A 49 -2.83 -11.71 -7.52
CA PHE A 49 -2.75 -12.55 -8.70
C PHE A 49 -1.37 -13.20 -8.83
N ASN A 50 -0.30 -12.44 -8.64
CA ASN A 50 1.05 -12.97 -8.73
C ASN A 50 1.36 -13.97 -7.59
N ARG A 51 0.82 -13.75 -6.39
CA ARG A 51 0.89 -14.74 -5.29
C ARG A 51 0.12 -16.01 -5.65
N PHE A 52 -1.03 -15.85 -6.27
CA PHE A 52 -1.87 -16.97 -6.70
C PHE A 52 -1.14 -17.90 -7.69
N ILE A 53 -0.41 -17.34 -8.63
CA ILE A 53 0.38 -18.13 -9.60
C ILE A 53 1.73 -18.60 -9.05
N GLY A 54 2.00 -18.40 -7.78
CA GLY A 54 3.14 -18.98 -7.08
C GLY A 54 4.40 -18.12 -7.04
N LYS A 55 4.33 -16.84 -7.39
CA LYS A 55 5.46 -15.93 -7.26
C LYS A 55 5.68 -15.47 -5.82
N ASP A 56 6.92 -15.14 -5.50
CA ASP A 56 7.28 -14.49 -4.25
C ASP A 56 7.10 -12.98 -4.41
N VAL A 57 6.00 -12.44 -3.87
CA VAL A 57 5.57 -11.06 -4.10
C VAL A 57 5.96 -10.18 -2.92
N PHE A 58 6.63 -9.07 -3.22
CA PHE A 58 6.84 -7.97 -2.30
C PHE A 58 6.03 -6.75 -2.75
N PHE A 59 5.06 -6.36 -1.94
CA PHE A 59 4.19 -5.22 -2.20
C PHE A 59 4.51 -4.10 -1.21
N LEU A 60 4.98 -2.97 -1.74
CA LEU A 60 5.36 -1.79 -0.97
C LEU A 60 4.38 -0.65 -1.21
N THR A 61 3.94 0.00 -0.16
CA THR A 61 3.22 1.27 -0.21
C THR A 61 3.65 2.16 0.94
N GLY A 62 3.28 3.42 0.88
CA GLY A 62 3.62 4.37 1.93
C GLY A 62 2.95 5.71 1.71
N THR A 63 3.39 6.70 2.49
CA THR A 63 2.91 8.08 2.44
C THR A 63 4.07 9.04 2.26
N ASP A 64 3.85 10.12 1.50
CA ASP A 64 4.78 11.22 1.39
C ASP A 64 4.44 12.26 2.46
N GLU A 65 5.30 12.36 3.46
CA GLU A 65 5.04 13.12 4.69
C GLU A 65 5.80 14.46 4.77
N HIS A 66 6.40 14.89 3.66
CA HIS A 66 7.18 16.13 3.62
C HIS A 66 6.64 17.13 2.60
N GLY A 67 6.83 18.40 2.88
CA GLY A 67 6.52 19.48 1.95
C GLY A 67 6.00 20.75 2.63
N GLN A 68 6.26 21.89 1.99
CA GLN A 68 5.82 23.20 2.47
C GLN A 68 4.30 23.31 2.58
N LYS A 69 3.58 22.69 1.65
CA LYS A 69 2.12 22.69 1.65
C LYS A 69 1.51 22.03 2.88
N ILE A 70 2.15 20.98 3.38
CA ILE A 70 1.75 20.30 4.62
C ILE A 70 1.89 21.27 5.80
N GLN A 71 2.99 22.02 5.86
CA GLN A 71 3.22 23.00 6.89
C GLN A 71 2.15 24.11 6.86
N GLU A 72 1.85 24.66 5.68
CA GLU A 72 0.83 25.71 5.52
C GLU A 72 -0.54 25.21 5.96
N ILE A 73 -0.94 24.00 5.59
CA ILE A 73 -2.24 23.42 5.98
C ILE A 73 -2.28 23.19 7.50
N ALA A 74 -1.23 22.69 8.10
CA ALA A 74 -1.15 22.46 9.53
C ALA A 74 -1.27 23.78 10.31
N GLU A 75 -0.59 24.84 9.88
CA GLU A 75 -0.69 26.18 10.46
C GLU A 75 -2.12 26.71 10.40
N ASN A 76 -2.81 26.54 9.27
CA ASN A 76 -4.20 26.96 9.11
C ASN A 76 -5.16 26.19 10.03
N GLU A 77 -4.86 24.93 10.32
CA GLU A 77 -5.64 24.09 11.23
C GLU A 77 -5.26 24.28 12.70
N GLY A 78 -4.20 25.03 12.99
CA GLY A 78 -3.72 25.27 14.34
C GLY A 78 -3.06 24.05 15.00
N ILE A 79 -2.52 23.15 14.21
CA ILE A 79 -1.80 21.96 14.65
C ILE A 79 -0.37 21.94 14.12
N THR A 80 0.47 21.04 14.65
CA THR A 80 1.82 20.88 14.12
C THR A 80 1.80 20.12 12.78
N PRO A 81 2.79 20.32 11.90
CA PRO A 81 2.92 19.53 10.67
C PRO A 81 2.92 18.02 10.93
N LYS A 82 3.59 17.58 11.98
CA LYS A 82 3.62 16.17 12.38
C LYS A 82 2.23 15.65 12.74
N GLN A 83 1.45 16.43 13.50
CA GLN A 83 0.08 16.05 13.87
C GLN A 83 -0.82 15.92 12.63
N HIS A 84 -0.69 16.84 11.67
CA HIS A 84 -1.43 16.75 10.42
C HIS A 84 -1.08 15.51 9.61
N VAL A 85 0.22 15.24 9.44
CA VAL A 85 0.73 14.07 8.73
C VAL A 85 0.28 12.77 9.38
N ASP A 86 0.40 12.65 10.70
CA ASP A 86 -0.03 11.46 11.43
C ASP A 86 -1.53 11.22 11.27
N LYS A 87 -2.34 12.28 11.29
CA LYS A 87 -3.79 12.20 11.05
C LYS A 87 -4.11 11.65 9.67
N ILE A 88 -3.51 12.20 8.62
CA ILE A 88 -3.77 11.78 7.23
C ILE A 88 -3.20 10.39 6.95
N ALA A 89 -2.00 10.09 7.41
CA ALA A 89 -1.41 8.76 7.28
C ALA A 89 -2.27 7.70 7.98
N GLY A 90 -2.83 8.02 9.14
CA GLY A 90 -3.78 7.17 9.86
C GLY A 90 -5.05 6.91 9.05
N GLN A 91 -5.61 7.93 8.39
CA GLN A 91 -6.78 7.78 7.50
C GLN A 91 -6.48 6.86 6.31
N ILE A 92 -5.32 7.01 5.69
CA ILE A 92 -4.87 6.15 4.58
C ILE A 92 -4.72 4.71 5.06
N LYS A 93 -4.10 4.50 6.22
CA LYS A 93 -3.95 3.18 6.83
C LYS A 93 -5.32 2.53 7.11
N ASP A 94 -6.25 3.29 7.66
CA ASP A 94 -7.60 2.79 7.97
C ASP A 94 -8.34 2.35 6.72
N ILE A 95 -8.24 3.10 5.62
CA ILE A 95 -8.80 2.72 4.32
C ILE A 95 -8.17 1.42 3.82
N ALA A 96 -6.85 1.29 3.87
CA ALA A 96 -6.15 0.09 3.46
C ALA A 96 -6.56 -1.13 4.31
N ASP A 97 -6.69 -0.96 5.61
CA ASP A 97 -7.12 -2.03 6.52
C ASP A 97 -8.58 -2.43 6.26
N MET A 98 -9.48 -1.46 6.03
CA MET A 98 -10.88 -1.71 5.69
C MET A 98 -11.03 -2.50 4.40
N LEU A 99 -10.20 -2.21 3.39
CA LEU A 99 -10.20 -2.90 2.10
C LEU A 99 -9.36 -4.18 2.10
N ASN A 100 -8.77 -4.54 3.25
CA ASN A 100 -7.93 -5.73 3.40
C ASN A 100 -6.77 -5.80 2.39
N ILE A 101 -6.10 -4.68 2.19
CA ILE A 101 -4.96 -4.56 1.28
C ILE A 101 -3.77 -5.38 1.80
N SER A 102 -3.20 -6.21 0.92
CA SER A 102 -2.19 -7.22 1.26
C SER A 102 -0.74 -6.75 1.14
N VAL A 103 -0.45 -5.53 1.60
CA VAL A 103 0.91 -4.98 1.54
C VAL A 103 1.91 -5.82 2.35
N SER A 104 3.11 -5.97 1.81
CA SER A 104 4.23 -6.62 2.49
C SER A 104 4.94 -5.63 3.43
N TYR A 105 5.01 -4.37 3.04
CA TYR A 105 5.66 -3.31 3.82
C TYR A 105 5.00 -1.95 3.56
N LYS A 106 4.91 -1.15 4.63
CA LYS A 106 4.42 0.24 4.59
C LYS A 106 5.58 1.16 4.98
N ALA A 107 5.97 1.99 4.05
CA ALA A 107 7.01 3.00 4.28
C ALA A 107 6.43 4.23 4.99
#